data_e32e9aeacb801d2f6851505b94d41a6e
#
_entry.id   e32e9aeacb801d2f6851505b94d41a6e
#
_cell.length_a   1.000
_cell.length_b   1.000
_cell.length_c   1.000
_cell.angle_alpha   90.00
_cell.angle_beta   90.00
_cell.angle_gamma   90.00
#
_symmetry.space_group_name_H-M   'P 1'
#
loop_
_entity.id
_entity.type
_entity.pdbx_description
1 polymer ?
#
loop_
_entity_poly.entity_id
_entity_poly.type
_entity_poly.pdbx_seq_one_letter_code
_entity_poly.pdbx_strand_id
1 'polypeptide(L)'
;MTILKIRGGDLDLVEYEFNSFKAGENLDTAGLQGSYELNIRDEPVSVRAPGRIHLTVLDMNRFAPGHPGGGGIGFAIQVYAHATARAIPSGYEITYSRPAIIEHFLILFSRVVGYTGGFAVEARDHEYKHVGLGSTSTILTTIASAVNKVLGEPLTLDQLRTLIGHNYVEETEGGLVAFGFETGVGPAVSTYGGMAVMGDDLALVYRHEFAADKHVHIVIPPSSISSAGEEEFALLMNKARTLDYRDREQKAYCTLMDFIPALGCSDLQRMGDVMWEIEFRGSKRAEVEHHSFELYHYMNRLRKAGLEFVGMSSVGPSIAIITALSADEIKHILKPMDLTIAISTLVDNHGLVFQ
;
A
#
# COMPACT_ATOMS: atom_id res chain seq x y z
N MET A 1 -9.05 -18.01 4.34
CA MET A 1 -8.76 -19.45 4.08
C MET A 1 -9.46 -19.86 2.79
N THR A 2 -8.83 -20.65 1.93
CA THR A 2 -9.46 -21.13 0.69
C THR A 2 -10.49 -22.19 1.03
N ILE A 3 -11.75 -21.98 0.65
CA ILE A 3 -12.83 -22.97 0.83
C ILE A 3 -12.85 -23.93 -0.34
N LEU A 4 -12.80 -23.39 -1.54
CA LEU A 4 -12.92 -24.15 -2.79
C LEU A 4 -11.93 -23.59 -3.82
N LYS A 5 -11.18 -24.50 -4.45
CA LYS A 5 -10.36 -24.17 -5.59
C LYS A 5 -10.64 -25.14 -6.72
N ILE A 6 -11.16 -24.62 -7.83
CA ILE A 6 -11.43 -25.39 -9.05
C ILE A 6 -10.57 -24.78 -10.16
N ARG A 7 -9.68 -25.59 -10.72
CA ARG A 7 -8.94 -25.22 -11.90
C ARG A 7 -9.71 -25.58 -13.15
N GLY A 8 -10.10 -24.58 -13.91
CA GLY A 8 -10.84 -24.71 -15.15
C GLY A 8 -10.12 -24.03 -16.31
N GLY A 9 -9.31 -24.76 -17.06
CA GLY A 9 -8.48 -24.16 -18.10
C GLY A 9 -7.41 -23.23 -17.49
N ASP A 10 -7.35 -21.99 -17.96
CA ASP A 10 -6.36 -21.00 -17.51
C ASP A 10 -6.82 -20.19 -16.29
N LEU A 11 -8.10 -20.22 -15.94
CA LEU A 11 -8.64 -19.51 -14.79
C LEU A 11 -8.91 -20.45 -13.63
N ASP A 12 -8.32 -20.18 -12.49
CA ASP A 12 -8.68 -20.82 -11.25
C ASP A 12 -9.95 -20.20 -10.69
N LEU A 13 -11.01 -20.99 -10.58
CA LEU A 13 -12.19 -20.61 -9.80
C LEU A 13 -11.87 -20.86 -8.34
N VAL A 14 -11.78 -19.79 -7.56
CA VAL A 14 -11.40 -19.84 -6.15
C VAL A 14 -12.40 -19.04 -5.33
N GLU A 15 -12.92 -19.66 -4.30
CA GLU A 15 -13.73 -19.04 -3.28
C GLU A 15 -12.91 -18.88 -2.00
N TYR A 16 -12.92 -17.70 -1.42
CA TYR A 16 -12.21 -17.39 -0.18
C TYR A 16 -13.20 -16.86 0.85
N GLU A 17 -13.02 -17.27 2.10
CA GLU A 17 -13.72 -16.68 3.23
C GLU A 17 -12.93 -15.53 3.82
N PHE A 18 -13.65 -14.46 4.18
CA PHE A 18 -13.14 -13.41 5.03
C PHE A 18 -13.27 -13.85 6.50
N ASN A 19 -12.17 -14.39 7.05
CA ASN A 19 -12.14 -14.93 8.40
C ASN A 19 -11.19 -14.12 9.28
N SER A 20 -11.69 -13.67 10.43
CA SER A 20 -10.86 -13.04 11.46
C SER A 20 -10.20 -14.07 12.36
N PHE A 21 -9.01 -13.74 12.87
CA PHE A 21 -8.22 -14.58 13.78
C PHE A 21 -7.47 -13.68 14.79
N LYS A 22 -6.88 -14.28 15.82
CA LYS A 22 -6.11 -13.54 16.82
C LYS A 22 -4.75 -13.11 16.30
N ALA A 23 -4.27 -11.96 16.75
CA ALA A 23 -2.89 -11.56 16.51
C ALA A 23 -1.92 -12.68 16.91
N GLY A 24 -0.93 -12.95 16.05
CA GLY A 24 0.05 -14.03 16.24
C GLY A 24 -0.39 -15.42 15.75
N GLU A 25 -1.60 -15.57 15.24
CA GLU A 25 -2.02 -16.78 14.52
C GLU A 25 -1.70 -16.68 13.02
N ASN A 26 -1.65 -17.82 12.31
CA ASN A 26 -1.43 -17.92 10.86
C ASN A 26 -0.19 -17.17 10.35
N LEU A 27 0.91 -17.20 11.12
CA LEU A 27 2.15 -16.52 10.76
C LEU A 27 2.95 -17.29 9.72
N ASP A 28 3.40 -16.59 8.67
CA ASP A 28 4.37 -17.05 7.69
C ASP A 28 5.74 -16.39 7.94
N THR A 29 6.72 -17.18 8.31
CA THR A 29 8.10 -16.68 8.54
C THR A 29 8.87 -16.41 7.25
N ALA A 30 8.27 -16.67 6.09
CA ALA A 30 8.89 -16.54 4.76
C ALA A 30 10.27 -17.22 4.67
N GLY A 31 10.47 -18.31 5.43
CA GLY A 31 11.75 -19.01 5.52
C GLY A 31 12.87 -18.24 6.24
N LEU A 32 12.57 -17.11 6.87
CA LEU A 32 13.55 -16.24 7.54
C LEU A 32 13.78 -16.59 9.01
N GLN A 33 13.07 -17.57 9.57
CA GLN A 33 13.30 -17.98 10.96
C GLN A 33 14.70 -18.58 11.14
N GLY A 34 15.47 -18.02 12.08
CA GLY A 34 16.85 -18.42 12.28
C GLY A 34 17.44 -17.96 13.62
N SER A 35 18.73 -18.19 13.78
CA SER A 35 19.53 -17.65 14.88
C SER A 35 20.23 -16.39 14.38
N TYR A 36 19.88 -15.27 14.97
CA TYR A 36 20.46 -13.96 14.67
C TYR A 36 21.27 -13.46 15.85
N GLU A 37 22.37 -12.76 15.58
CA GLU A 37 23.07 -12.00 16.59
C GLU A 37 22.31 -10.73 16.89
N LEU A 38 21.81 -10.59 18.12
CA LEU A 38 21.03 -9.44 18.55
C LEU A 38 21.90 -8.48 19.37
N ASN A 39 21.94 -7.23 18.95
CA ASN A 39 22.60 -6.15 19.65
C ASN A 39 21.57 -5.14 20.13
N ILE A 40 20.98 -5.43 21.31
CA ILE A 40 19.83 -4.67 21.85
C ILE A 40 20.29 -3.28 22.26
N ARG A 41 19.61 -2.25 21.78
CA ARG A 41 19.84 -0.86 22.14
C ARG A 41 19.08 -0.51 23.41
N ASP A 42 19.72 0.22 24.31
CA ASP A 42 19.08 0.74 25.52
C ASP A 42 18.17 1.95 25.20
N GLU A 43 18.55 2.76 24.21
CA GLU A 43 17.82 3.95 23.83
C GLU A 43 16.65 3.64 22.87
N PRO A 44 15.52 4.35 23.01
CA PRO A 44 14.42 4.26 22.05
C PRO A 44 14.87 4.62 20.62
N VAL A 45 14.28 3.97 19.65
CA VAL A 45 14.51 4.24 18.22
C VAL A 45 13.25 4.85 17.62
N SER A 46 13.39 6.03 17.05
CA SER A 46 12.32 6.71 16.33
C SER A 46 12.53 6.63 14.82
N VAL A 47 11.45 6.35 14.09
CA VAL A 47 11.44 6.22 12.62
C VAL A 47 10.25 6.99 12.08
N ARG A 48 10.44 7.65 10.95
CA ARG A 48 9.33 8.10 10.11
C ARG A 48 9.41 7.45 8.75
N ALA A 49 8.26 7.12 8.16
CA ALA A 49 8.17 6.63 6.79
C ALA A 49 7.05 7.34 6.04
N PRO A 50 7.21 7.60 4.72
CA PRO A 50 6.20 8.25 3.90
C PRO A 50 5.03 7.32 3.63
N GLY A 51 3.82 7.91 3.55
CA GLY A 51 2.62 7.26 3.02
C GLY A 51 2.70 7.03 1.53
N ARG A 52 1.68 6.37 0.98
CA ARG A 52 1.72 5.97 -0.44
C ARG A 52 0.44 6.29 -1.20
N ILE A 53 0.59 6.50 -2.48
CA ILE A 53 -0.46 6.39 -3.49
C ILE A 53 -0.25 5.07 -4.23
N HIS A 54 -1.28 4.22 -4.27
CA HIS A 54 -1.27 2.95 -5.00
C HIS A 54 -2.12 3.09 -6.26
N LEU A 55 -1.48 3.07 -7.41
CA LEU A 55 -2.14 3.40 -8.68
C LEU A 55 -2.89 2.22 -9.28
N THR A 56 -2.31 1.02 -9.25
CA THR A 56 -2.94 -0.19 -9.78
C THR A 56 -2.27 -1.46 -9.25
N VAL A 57 -3.05 -2.53 -9.11
CA VAL A 57 -2.54 -3.90 -9.09
C VAL A 57 -2.30 -4.33 -10.55
N LEU A 58 -1.34 -5.19 -10.83
CA LEU A 58 -1.10 -5.71 -12.18
C LEU A 58 -1.94 -6.96 -12.48
N ASP A 59 -1.99 -7.93 -11.55
CA ASP A 59 -2.80 -9.15 -11.71
C ASP A 59 -3.34 -9.67 -10.37
N MET A 60 -4.60 -9.42 -10.06
CA MET A 60 -5.27 -9.94 -8.85
C MET A 60 -5.35 -11.47 -8.80
N ASN A 61 -5.11 -12.18 -9.91
CA ASN A 61 -5.14 -13.65 -9.92
C ASN A 61 -3.90 -14.29 -9.30
N ARG A 62 -2.84 -13.50 -9.05
CA ARG A 62 -1.62 -13.93 -8.36
C ARG A 62 -1.71 -13.79 -6.84
N PHE A 63 -2.70 -13.07 -6.35
CA PHE A 63 -2.93 -12.84 -4.93
C PHE A 63 -3.85 -13.90 -4.32
N ALA A 64 -3.58 -14.27 -3.07
CA ALA A 64 -4.50 -15.02 -2.20
C ALA A 64 -4.34 -14.51 -0.75
N PRO A 65 -5.36 -14.62 0.12
CA PRO A 65 -5.25 -14.26 1.53
C PRO A 65 -4.07 -14.97 2.21
N GLY A 66 -3.17 -14.22 2.85
CA GLY A 66 -1.94 -14.72 3.43
C GLY A 66 -0.81 -15.04 2.43
N HIS A 67 -1.03 -14.77 1.13
CA HIS A 67 -0.02 -14.93 0.08
C HIS A 67 0.01 -13.66 -0.76
N PRO A 68 1.01 -12.79 -0.58
CA PRO A 68 1.13 -11.56 -1.33
C PRO A 68 1.43 -11.84 -2.80
N GLY A 69 1.11 -10.90 -3.68
CA GLY A 69 1.41 -11.07 -5.10
C GLY A 69 0.69 -10.09 -5.99
N GLY A 70 0.69 -10.41 -7.28
CA GLY A 70 0.01 -9.63 -8.30
C GLY A 70 0.73 -8.36 -8.72
N GLY A 71 1.73 -7.93 -7.97
CA GLY A 71 2.48 -6.71 -8.26
C GLY A 71 1.62 -5.46 -8.33
N GLY A 72 2.22 -4.33 -8.68
CA GLY A 72 1.50 -3.07 -8.75
C GLY A 72 2.41 -1.88 -9.02
N ILE A 73 1.80 -0.70 -9.12
CA ILE A 73 2.49 0.56 -9.32
C ILE A 73 2.03 1.55 -8.26
N GLY A 74 2.96 2.30 -7.67
CA GLY A 74 2.65 3.38 -6.75
C GLY A 74 3.86 4.20 -6.36
N PHE A 75 3.63 5.26 -5.60
CA PHE A 75 4.68 6.20 -5.19
C PHE A 75 4.47 6.72 -3.78
N ALA A 76 5.57 7.17 -3.18
CA ALA A 76 5.57 7.74 -1.84
C ALA A 76 5.20 9.23 -1.85
N ILE A 77 4.51 9.66 -0.80
CA ILE A 77 4.12 11.06 -0.58
C ILE A 77 4.58 11.55 0.79
N GLN A 78 4.84 12.85 0.92
CA GLN A 78 5.28 13.47 2.18
C GLN A 78 4.12 13.63 3.18
N VAL A 79 3.44 12.51 3.45
CA VAL A 79 2.47 12.33 4.54
C VAL A 79 2.99 11.19 5.37
N TYR A 80 3.50 11.46 6.56
CA TYR A 80 4.33 10.50 7.28
C TYR A 80 3.59 9.76 8.39
N ALA A 81 3.91 8.47 8.52
CA ALA A 81 3.74 7.73 9.76
C ALA A 81 5.01 7.84 10.61
N HIS A 82 4.84 7.81 11.91
CA HIS A 82 5.92 7.86 12.90
C HIS A 82 5.77 6.70 13.87
N ALA A 83 6.86 6.09 14.27
CA ALA A 83 6.90 5.14 15.37
C ALA A 83 8.15 5.33 16.20
N THR A 84 8.01 5.12 17.51
CA THR A 84 9.12 5.00 18.45
C THR A 84 9.00 3.66 19.12
N ALA A 85 10.09 2.88 19.13
CA ALA A 85 10.14 1.56 19.74
C ALA A 85 11.32 1.46 20.72
N ARG A 86 11.14 0.67 21.79
CA ARG A 86 12.20 0.26 22.71
C ARG A 86 11.98 -1.17 23.16
N ALA A 87 13.06 -1.85 23.52
CA ALA A 87 12.99 -3.16 24.16
C ALA A 87 12.45 -3.04 25.59
N ILE A 88 11.65 -4.03 26.01
CA ILE A 88 11.21 -4.22 27.39
C ILE A 88 11.41 -5.69 27.80
N PRO A 89 11.40 -6.01 29.11
CA PRO A 89 11.69 -7.36 29.57
C PRO A 89 10.75 -8.43 28.99
N SER A 90 9.46 -8.13 28.81
CA SER A 90 8.48 -9.08 28.27
C SER A 90 7.20 -8.37 27.82
N GLY A 91 6.43 -9.01 26.94
CA GLY A 91 5.10 -8.55 26.48
C GLY A 91 5.17 -7.40 25.48
N TYR A 92 4.02 -6.81 25.18
CA TYR A 92 3.89 -5.71 24.24
C TYR A 92 3.09 -4.57 24.85
N GLU A 93 3.68 -3.38 24.86
CA GLU A 93 3.02 -2.12 25.23
C GLU A 93 2.81 -1.33 23.93
N ILE A 94 1.57 -1.22 23.47
CA ILE A 94 1.27 -0.63 22.15
C ILE A 94 0.35 0.57 22.33
N THR A 95 0.81 1.73 21.90
CA THR A 95 0.03 2.97 21.83
C THR A 95 -0.23 3.32 20.36
N TYR A 96 -1.37 2.86 19.85
CA TYR A 96 -1.85 3.10 18.49
C TYR A 96 -3.35 2.83 18.38
N SER A 97 -4.03 3.41 17.38
CA SER A 97 -5.49 3.26 17.21
C SER A 97 -5.92 1.87 16.74
N ARG A 98 -5.02 1.07 16.16
CA ARG A 98 -5.24 -0.30 15.68
C ARG A 98 -4.14 -1.22 16.22
N PRO A 99 -4.15 -1.54 17.53
CA PRO A 99 -3.03 -2.23 18.17
C PRO A 99 -2.85 -3.67 17.68
N ALA A 100 -3.90 -4.35 17.25
CA ALA A 100 -3.83 -5.77 16.87
C ALA A 100 -2.94 -6.02 15.65
N ILE A 101 -2.89 -5.10 14.67
CA ILE A 101 -1.99 -5.24 13.52
C ILE A 101 -0.52 -5.13 13.93
N ILE A 102 -0.21 -4.27 14.91
CA ILE A 102 1.14 -4.10 15.44
C ILE A 102 1.53 -5.33 16.24
N GLU A 103 0.67 -5.79 17.13
CA GLU A 103 0.92 -7.00 17.93
C GLU A 103 1.18 -8.21 17.06
N HIS A 104 0.37 -8.39 16.00
CA HIS A 104 0.58 -9.47 15.03
C HIS A 104 2.00 -9.45 14.44
N PHE A 105 2.46 -8.28 13.99
CA PHE A 105 3.81 -8.13 13.44
C PHE A 105 4.91 -8.32 14.50
N LEU A 106 4.75 -7.81 15.73
CA LEU A 106 5.73 -7.95 16.79
C LEU A 106 5.93 -9.42 17.20
N ILE A 107 4.84 -10.20 17.27
CA ILE A 107 4.90 -11.65 17.54
C ILE A 107 5.65 -12.37 16.40
N LEU A 108 5.32 -12.06 15.14
CA LEU A 108 6.02 -12.59 13.98
C LEU A 108 7.52 -12.27 14.03
N PHE A 109 7.86 -10.99 14.17
CA PHE A 109 9.24 -10.52 14.16
C PHE A 109 10.05 -11.19 15.28
N SER A 110 9.53 -11.22 16.50
CA SER A 110 10.17 -11.88 17.65
C SER A 110 10.42 -13.37 17.38
N ARG A 111 9.45 -14.07 16.79
CA ARG A 111 9.57 -15.48 16.39
C ARG A 111 10.67 -15.69 15.35
N VAL A 112 10.72 -14.84 14.33
CA VAL A 112 11.71 -14.94 13.23
C VAL A 112 13.13 -14.78 13.74
N VAL A 113 13.38 -13.76 14.58
CA VAL A 113 14.73 -13.44 15.07
C VAL A 113 15.11 -14.15 16.37
N GLY A 114 14.19 -14.94 16.95
CA GLY A 114 14.44 -15.66 18.21
C GLY A 114 14.50 -14.75 19.45
N TYR A 115 13.85 -13.58 19.41
CA TYR A 115 13.82 -12.64 20.53
C TYR A 115 12.75 -13.03 21.55
N THR A 116 13.14 -13.16 22.82
CA THR A 116 12.26 -13.57 23.91
C THR A 116 11.80 -12.44 24.84
N GLY A 117 12.35 -11.24 24.66
CA GLY A 117 11.89 -10.05 25.35
C GLY A 117 10.60 -9.48 24.72
N GLY A 118 10.26 -8.27 25.11
CA GLY A 118 9.10 -7.54 24.60
C GLY A 118 9.45 -6.20 23.96
N PHE A 119 8.42 -5.51 23.49
CA PHE A 119 8.56 -4.17 22.91
C PHE A 119 7.52 -3.21 23.47
N ALA A 120 7.95 -1.98 23.76
CA ALA A 120 7.05 -0.85 23.89
C ALA A 120 7.11 -0.03 22.59
N VAL A 121 5.94 0.21 21.98
CA VAL A 121 5.79 0.89 20.70
C VAL A 121 4.75 1.99 20.82
N GLU A 122 5.13 3.21 20.45
CA GLU A 122 4.21 4.32 20.24
C GLU A 122 4.21 4.67 18.75
N ALA A 123 3.03 4.75 18.15
CA ALA A 123 2.90 4.97 16.72
C ALA A 123 1.76 5.93 16.39
N ARG A 124 1.92 6.68 15.30
CA ARG A 124 0.89 7.56 14.75
C ARG A 124 0.99 7.62 13.23
N ASP A 125 -0.14 7.72 12.57
CA ASP A 125 -0.28 7.94 11.14
C ASP A 125 -1.14 9.17 10.83
N HIS A 126 -1.45 9.38 9.56
CA HIS A 126 -2.40 10.41 9.15
C HIS A 126 -3.85 10.04 9.55
N GLU A 127 -4.73 11.06 9.63
CA GLU A 127 -6.11 10.89 10.08
C GLU A 127 -7.05 10.30 9.02
N TYR A 128 -6.64 10.26 7.75
CA TYR A 128 -7.44 9.78 6.62
C TYR A 128 -7.41 8.24 6.55
N LYS A 129 -8.48 7.61 7.05
CA LYS A 129 -8.61 6.14 7.06
C LYS A 129 -9.50 5.66 5.93
N HIS A 130 -9.14 4.53 5.33
CA HIS A 130 -9.95 3.83 4.31
C HIS A 130 -10.31 4.67 3.08
N VAL A 131 -9.42 5.56 2.67
CA VAL A 131 -9.58 6.39 1.47
C VAL A 131 -8.49 6.15 0.42
N GLY A 132 -7.76 5.05 0.54
CA GLY A 132 -6.75 4.65 -0.43
C GLY A 132 -5.33 5.17 -0.19
N LEU A 133 -5.02 5.74 0.99
CA LEU A 133 -3.71 6.33 1.29
C LEU A 133 -2.72 5.39 2.01
N GLY A 134 -3.07 4.11 2.20
CA GLY A 134 -2.15 3.05 2.62
C GLY A 134 -1.57 3.17 4.03
N SER A 135 -2.39 3.57 5.01
CA SER A 135 -1.92 3.77 6.39
C SER A 135 -1.32 2.50 7.01
N THR A 136 -1.91 1.33 6.77
CA THR A 136 -1.46 0.06 7.36
C THR A 136 -0.07 -0.35 6.87
N SER A 137 0.18 -0.36 5.55
CA SER A 137 1.52 -0.69 5.01
C SER A 137 2.59 0.26 5.55
N THR A 138 2.27 1.56 5.61
CA THR A 138 3.22 2.57 6.07
C THR A 138 3.55 2.41 7.55
N ILE A 139 2.53 2.19 8.40
CA ILE A 139 2.75 2.03 9.85
C ILE A 139 3.53 0.74 10.15
N LEU A 140 3.21 -0.36 9.46
CA LEU A 140 3.96 -1.62 9.62
C LEU A 140 5.42 -1.47 9.18
N THR A 141 5.69 -0.77 8.06
CA THR A 141 7.07 -0.48 7.62
C THR A 141 7.83 0.34 8.66
N THR A 142 7.17 1.35 9.23
CA THR A 142 7.78 2.23 10.24
C THR A 142 8.13 1.46 11.50
N ILE A 143 7.21 0.64 12.00
CA ILE A 143 7.39 -0.17 13.22
C ILE A 143 8.42 -1.28 12.99
N ALA A 144 8.33 -2.00 11.87
CA ALA A 144 9.28 -3.04 11.52
C ALA A 144 10.72 -2.51 11.51
N SER A 145 10.92 -1.34 10.92
CA SER A 145 12.23 -0.69 10.89
C SER A 145 12.69 -0.25 12.27
N ALA A 146 11.79 0.27 13.11
CA ALA A 146 12.12 0.69 14.47
C ALA A 146 12.54 -0.49 15.35
N VAL A 147 11.74 -1.57 15.41
CA VAL A 147 12.05 -2.74 16.24
C VAL A 147 13.28 -3.51 15.72
N ASN A 148 13.48 -3.56 14.42
CA ASN A 148 14.68 -4.13 13.82
C ASN A 148 15.94 -3.36 14.25
N LYS A 149 15.88 -2.03 14.24
CA LYS A 149 16.98 -1.16 14.69
C LYS A 149 17.23 -1.29 16.20
N VAL A 150 16.18 -1.46 17.02
CA VAL A 150 16.28 -1.71 18.47
C VAL A 150 17.10 -2.99 18.75
N LEU A 151 16.93 -4.03 17.93
CA LEU A 151 17.67 -5.29 18.08
C LEU A 151 19.03 -5.34 17.33
N GLY A 152 19.49 -4.21 16.76
CA GLY A 152 20.77 -4.12 16.06
C GLY A 152 20.71 -4.51 14.58
N GLU A 153 19.54 -4.44 13.97
CA GLU A 153 19.28 -4.70 12.52
C GLU A 153 19.58 -6.15 12.11
N PRO A 154 18.99 -7.16 12.79
CA PRO A 154 19.19 -8.54 12.42
C PRO A 154 18.67 -8.89 11.01
N LEU A 155 17.69 -8.14 10.51
CA LEU A 155 17.12 -8.33 9.17
C LEU A 155 17.43 -7.16 8.25
N THR A 156 17.57 -7.44 6.97
CA THR A 156 17.66 -6.40 5.94
C THR A 156 16.30 -5.75 5.70
N LEU A 157 16.26 -4.55 5.08
CA LEU A 157 15.03 -3.88 4.73
C LEU A 157 14.17 -4.72 3.76
N ASP A 158 14.79 -5.47 2.84
CA ASP A 158 14.07 -6.36 1.92
C ASP A 158 13.43 -7.54 2.68
N GLN A 159 14.14 -8.13 3.67
CA GLN A 159 13.56 -9.17 4.52
C GLN A 159 12.39 -8.66 5.35
N LEU A 160 12.46 -7.41 5.87
CA LEU A 160 11.34 -6.79 6.57
C LEU A 160 10.15 -6.59 5.65
N ARG A 161 10.36 -6.11 4.41
CA ARG A 161 9.31 -5.99 3.40
C ARG A 161 8.65 -7.33 3.09
N THR A 162 9.42 -8.39 2.95
CA THR A 162 8.93 -9.75 2.74
C THR A 162 8.05 -10.19 3.91
N LEU A 163 8.52 -10.02 5.16
CA LEU A 163 7.71 -10.37 6.34
C LEU A 163 6.38 -9.59 6.40
N ILE A 164 6.42 -8.28 6.12
CA ILE A 164 5.21 -7.46 6.08
C ILE A 164 4.25 -7.97 5.03
N GLY A 165 4.72 -8.25 3.82
CA GLY A 165 3.86 -8.68 2.72
C GLY A 165 3.19 -10.03 2.98
N HIS A 166 3.94 -11.03 3.46
CA HIS A 166 3.41 -12.37 3.76
C HIS A 166 2.46 -12.40 4.97
N ASN A 167 2.51 -11.38 5.83
CA ASN A 167 1.70 -11.32 7.06
C ASN A 167 0.86 -10.04 7.14
N TYR A 168 0.51 -9.49 5.99
CA TYR A 168 -0.29 -8.27 5.96
C TYR A 168 -1.71 -8.54 6.43
N VAL A 169 -2.11 -7.85 7.49
CA VAL A 169 -3.44 -7.97 8.09
C VAL A 169 -4.06 -6.60 8.34
N GLU A 170 -5.38 -6.57 8.34
CA GLU A 170 -6.18 -5.44 8.81
C GLU A 170 -6.89 -5.80 10.11
N GLU A 171 -7.07 -4.82 10.99
CA GLU A 171 -7.81 -5.03 12.24
C GLU A 171 -9.31 -5.11 11.95
N THR A 172 -9.97 -6.08 12.61
CA THR A 172 -11.41 -6.29 12.55
C THR A 172 -12.04 -6.07 13.93
N GLU A 173 -13.34 -6.30 14.05
CA GLU A 173 -14.04 -6.14 15.32
C GLU A 173 -13.45 -7.02 16.45
N GLY A 174 -13.51 -6.51 17.68
CA GLY A 174 -13.05 -7.24 18.85
C GLY A 174 -11.53 -7.37 18.99
N GLY A 175 -10.74 -6.57 18.27
CA GLY A 175 -9.28 -6.65 18.32
C GLY A 175 -8.70 -7.88 17.62
N LEU A 176 -9.49 -8.50 16.71
CA LEU A 176 -9.02 -9.54 15.82
C LEU A 176 -8.41 -8.94 14.56
N VAL A 177 -7.74 -9.77 13.77
CA VAL A 177 -7.18 -9.39 12.47
C VAL A 177 -7.67 -10.33 11.38
N ALA A 178 -7.72 -9.84 10.14
CA ALA A 178 -7.95 -10.66 8.95
C ALA A 178 -6.89 -10.36 7.90
N PHE A 179 -6.60 -11.31 7.03
CA PHE A 179 -5.68 -11.07 5.92
C PHE A 179 -6.19 -9.96 5.01
N GLY A 180 -5.33 -8.98 4.77
CA GLY A 180 -5.54 -7.90 3.81
C GLY A 180 -4.76 -8.14 2.51
N PHE A 181 -4.77 -7.15 1.63
CA PHE A 181 -4.16 -7.22 0.31
C PHE A 181 -2.84 -6.46 0.27
N GLU A 182 -1.73 -7.17 0.01
CA GLU A 182 -0.42 -6.52 -0.15
C GLU A 182 0.27 -6.98 -1.44
N THR A 183 0.59 -6.01 -2.27
CA THR A 183 1.28 -6.19 -3.55
C THR A 183 2.77 -5.90 -3.47
N GLY A 184 3.25 -5.47 -2.29
CA GLY A 184 4.61 -5.01 -2.07
C GLY A 184 4.85 -3.52 -2.35
N VAL A 185 3.89 -2.83 -3.00
CA VAL A 185 4.04 -1.40 -3.34
C VAL A 185 4.16 -0.55 -2.10
N GLY A 186 3.24 -0.74 -1.12
CA GLY A 186 3.25 0.04 0.12
C GLY A 186 4.58 -0.04 0.86
N PRO A 187 5.02 -1.22 1.28
CA PRO A 187 6.30 -1.39 1.95
C PRO A 187 7.50 -0.90 1.13
N ALA A 188 7.49 -1.09 -0.21
CA ALA A 188 8.59 -0.66 -1.06
C ALA A 188 8.76 0.86 -1.09
N VAL A 189 7.68 1.60 -1.38
CA VAL A 189 7.78 3.06 -1.49
C VAL A 189 7.91 3.73 -0.12
N SER A 190 7.33 3.16 0.94
CA SER A 190 7.55 3.66 2.31
C SER A 190 9.01 3.45 2.76
N THR A 191 9.66 2.37 2.30
CA THR A 191 11.07 2.08 2.62
C THR A 191 12.03 2.95 1.80
N TYR A 192 11.83 3.01 0.48
CA TYR A 192 12.83 3.57 -0.44
C TYR A 192 12.46 4.91 -1.07
N GLY A 193 11.22 5.37 -0.90
CA GLY A 193 10.70 6.56 -1.58
C GLY A 193 10.58 6.38 -3.09
N GLY A 194 10.17 7.45 -3.78
CA GLY A 194 9.99 7.49 -5.22
C GLY A 194 8.78 6.71 -5.70
N MET A 195 8.80 6.33 -6.97
CA MET A 195 7.81 5.46 -7.59
C MET A 195 8.38 4.06 -7.77
N ALA A 196 7.60 3.04 -7.43
CA ALA A 196 7.96 1.64 -7.58
C ALA A 196 6.98 0.90 -8.49
N VAL A 197 7.52 0.01 -9.31
CA VAL A 197 6.82 -1.02 -10.06
C VAL A 197 7.18 -2.36 -9.43
N MET A 198 6.19 -3.03 -8.87
CA MET A 198 6.33 -4.33 -8.23
C MET A 198 5.85 -5.42 -9.19
N GLY A 199 6.60 -6.51 -9.23
CA GLY A 199 6.18 -7.77 -9.86
C GLY A 199 5.45 -8.68 -8.88
N ASP A 200 5.28 -9.94 -9.29
CA ASP A 200 4.74 -10.98 -8.43
C ASP A 200 5.70 -11.29 -7.27
N ASP A 201 5.19 -11.92 -6.21
CA ASP A 201 5.98 -12.34 -5.04
C ASP A 201 6.85 -11.20 -4.45
N LEU A 202 6.26 -10.01 -4.32
CA LEU A 202 6.90 -8.80 -3.75
C LEU A 202 8.19 -8.35 -4.45
N ALA A 203 8.44 -8.81 -5.68
CA ALA A 203 9.65 -8.46 -6.43
C ALA A 203 9.65 -6.98 -6.84
N LEU A 204 10.66 -6.22 -6.43
CA LEU A 204 10.88 -4.86 -6.90
C LEU A 204 11.47 -4.90 -8.33
N VAL A 205 10.63 -4.66 -9.34
CA VAL A 205 11.03 -4.69 -10.75
C VAL A 205 11.76 -3.42 -11.16
N TYR A 206 11.21 -2.27 -10.78
CA TYR A 206 11.79 -0.98 -11.11
C TYR A 206 11.44 0.06 -10.05
N ARG A 207 12.39 0.91 -9.71
CA ARG A 207 12.20 2.09 -8.87
C ARG A 207 12.93 3.28 -9.45
N HIS A 208 12.31 4.43 -9.42
CA HIS A 208 12.92 5.67 -9.88
C HIS A 208 12.42 6.87 -9.04
N GLU A 209 13.21 7.94 -9.00
CA GLU A 209 12.70 9.22 -8.52
C GLU A 209 11.53 9.67 -9.39
N PHE A 210 10.55 10.30 -8.77
CA PHE A 210 9.32 10.67 -9.44
C PHE A 210 8.92 12.10 -9.09
N ALA A 211 8.60 12.90 -10.10
CA ALA A 211 7.95 14.20 -9.98
C ALA A 211 8.49 15.10 -8.85
N ALA A 212 9.82 15.20 -8.68
CA ALA A 212 10.47 15.90 -7.58
C ALA A 212 10.15 17.40 -7.54
N ASP A 213 9.81 17.99 -8.69
CA ASP A 213 9.47 19.39 -8.90
C ASP A 213 7.96 19.67 -8.97
N LYS A 214 7.12 18.67 -8.67
CA LYS A 214 5.65 18.74 -8.79
C LYS A 214 4.96 18.66 -7.44
N HIS A 215 3.78 19.26 -7.37
CA HIS A 215 2.86 19.10 -6.26
C HIS A 215 2.01 17.83 -6.44
N VAL A 216 1.63 17.24 -5.32
CA VAL A 216 0.63 16.17 -5.23
C VAL A 216 -0.59 16.73 -4.50
N HIS A 217 -1.70 16.84 -5.19
CA HIS A 217 -2.97 17.23 -4.59
C HIS A 217 -3.89 16.01 -4.53
N ILE A 218 -4.41 15.72 -3.36
CA ILE A 218 -5.33 14.60 -3.14
C ILE A 218 -6.71 15.16 -2.91
N VAL A 219 -7.65 14.70 -3.72
CA VAL A 219 -9.07 15.01 -3.62
C VAL A 219 -9.79 13.75 -3.18
N ILE A 220 -10.70 13.86 -2.23
CA ILE A 220 -11.52 12.75 -1.75
C ILE A 220 -12.97 13.05 -2.11
N PRO A 221 -13.47 12.56 -3.25
CA PRO A 221 -14.87 12.73 -3.63
C PRO A 221 -15.80 12.09 -2.61
N PRO A 222 -17.01 12.62 -2.39
CA PRO A 222 -17.99 11.98 -1.53
C PRO A 222 -18.29 10.55 -2.00
N SER A 223 -18.27 9.60 -1.10
CA SER A 223 -18.67 8.21 -1.35
C SER A 223 -19.37 7.68 -0.11
N SER A 224 -20.49 6.99 -0.32
CA SER A 224 -21.20 6.25 0.74
C SER A 224 -20.76 4.79 0.83
N ILE A 225 -19.82 4.38 -0.01
CA ILE A 225 -19.38 2.98 -0.13
C ILE A 225 -18.06 2.82 0.63
N SER A 226 -17.97 1.75 1.41
CA SER A 226 -16.78 1.39 2.15
C SER A 226 -15.66 0.91 1.20
N SER A 227 -14.43 1.28 1.51
CA SER A 227 -13.21 0.82 0.82
C SER A 227 -12.35 -0.05 1.75
N ALA A 228 -12.98 -0.81 2.65
CA ALA A 228 -12.28 -1.64 3.62
C ALA A 228 -13.09 -2.86 4.05
N GLY A 229 -12.42 -3.84 4.64
CA GLY A 229 -13.03 -5.01 5.23
C GLY A 229 -13.65 -5.97 4.22
N GLU A 230 -14.80 -6.54 4.58
CA GLU A 230 -15.46 -7.59 3.79
C GLU A 230 -15.93 -7.10 2.40
N GLU A 231 -16.37 -5.84 2.29
CA GLU A 231 -16.80 -5.26 1.00
C GLU A 231 -15.64 -5.11 0.03
N GLU A 232 -14.49 -4.61 0.50
CA GLU A 232 -13.25 -4.56 -0.28
C GLU A 232 -12.80 -5.96 -0.69
N PHE A 233 -12.81 -6.89 0.27
CA PHE A 233 -12.46 -8.29 0.03
C PHE A 233 -13.34 -8.91 -1.08
N ALA A 234 -14.65 -8.76 -0.98
CA ALA A 234 -15.59 -9.29 -1.98
C ALA A 234 -15.38 -8.66 -3.37
N LEU A 235 -15.14 -7.34 -3.44
CA LEU A 235 -14.83 -6.66 -4.69
C LEU A 235 -13.59 -7.23 -5.37
N LEU A 236 -12.49 -7.33 -4.61
CA LEU A 236 -11.18 -7.71 -5.13
C LEU A 236 -11.13 -9.19 -5.48
N MET A 237 -11.72 -10.07 -4.66
CA MET A 237 -11.73 -11.50 -4.90
C MET A 237 -12.69 -11.96 -5.99
N ASN A 238 -13.67 -11.16 -6.36
CA ASN A 238 -14.66 -11.50 -7.38
C ASN A 238 -14.47 -10.70 -8.68
N LYS A 239 -15.06 -9.49 -8.72
CA LYS A 239 -15.10 -8.67 -9.94
C LYS A 239 -13.71 -8.27 -10.43
N ALA A 240 -12.84 -7.83 -9.52
CA ALA A 240 -11.50 -7.38 -9.89
C ALA A 240 -10.65 -8.50 -10.47
N ARG A 241 -10.65 -9.70 -9.88
CA ARG A 241 -9.95 -10.86 -10.41
C ARG A 241 -10.42 -11.26 -11.80
N THR A 242 -11.74 -11.29 -12.03
CA THR A 242 -12.31 -11.62 -13.33
C THR A 242 -11.89 -10.64 -14.41
N LEU A 243 -11.88 -9.34 -14.11
CA LEU A 243 -11.45 -8.32 -15.05
C LEU A 243 -9.94 -8.36 -15.27
N ASP A 244 -9.14 -8.56 -14.22
CA ASP A 244 -7.68 -8.69 -14.36
C ASP A 244 -7.27 -9.90 -15.19
N TYR A 245 -7.95 -11.04 -15.04
CA TYR A 245 -7.68 -12.21 -15.88
C TYR A 245 -7.75 -11.87 -17.37
N ARG A 246 -8.71 -11.04 -17.77
CA ARG A 246 -8.88 -10.60 -19.14
C ARG A 246 -7.85 -9.54 -19.57
N ASP A 247 -7.52 -8.60 -18.68
CA ASP A 247 -6.81 -7.38 -19.04
C ASP A 247 -5.34 -7.37 -18.56
N ARG A 248 -4.87 -8.39 -17.81
CA ARG A 248 -3.52 -8.46 -17.20
C ARG A 248 -2.39 -8.34 -18.22
N GLU A 249 -2.52 -8.98 -19.38
CA GLU A 249 -1.49 -8.94 -20.41
C GLU A 249 -1.33 -7.52 -20.98
N GLN A 250 -2.45 -6.83 -21.20
CA GLN A 250 -2.44 -5.44 -21.64
C GLN A 250 -1.86 -4.51 -20.58
N LYS A 251 -2.23 -4.70 -19.29
CA LYS A 251 -1.68 -3.93 -18.17
C LYS A 251 -0.16 -4.13 -18.08
N ALA A 252 0.29 -5.38 -18.14
CA ALA A 252 1.73 -5.71 -18.14
C ALA A 252 2.47 -5.10 -19.33
N TYR A 253 1.88 -5.17 -20.52
CA TYR A 253 2.45 -4.56 -21.73
C TYR A 253 2.59 -3.04 -21.59
N CYS A 254 1.53 -2.33 -21.23
CA CYS A 254 1.55 -0.88 -21.02
C CYS A 254 2.56 -0.49 -19.92
N THR A 255 2.65 -1.28 -18.86
CA THR A 255 3.62 -1.03 -17.78
C THR A 255 5.05 -1.16 -18.28
N LEU A 256 5.37 -2.24 -18.98
CA LEU A 256 6.73 -2.52 -19.44
C LEU A 256 7.16 -1.61 -20.60
N MET A 257 6.27 -1.41 -21.59
CA MET A 257 6.63 -0.77 -22.86
C MET A 257 6.38 0.74 -22.86
N ASP A 258 5.51 1.24 -21.99
CA ASP A 258 5.15 2.66 -21.99
C ASP A 258 5.43 3.33 -20.63
N PHE A 259 4.96 2.77 -19.51
CA PHE A 259 5.06 3.41 -18.21
C PHE A 259 6.50 3.47 -17.68
N ILE A 260 7.22 2.33 -17.65
CA ILE A 260 8.61 2.28 -17.17
C ILE A 260 9.54 3.18 -18.00
N PRO A 261 9.49 3.17 -19.35
CA PRO A 261 10.27 4.12 -20.14
C PRO A 261 9.91 5.59 -19.87
N ALA A 262 8.63 5.93 -19.72
CA ALA A 262 8.19 7.28 -19.39
C ALA A 262 8.69 7.73 -18.01
N LEU A 263 8.65 6.83 -17.02
CA LEU A 263 9.18 7.08 -15.68
C LEU A 263 10.70 7.32 -15.72
N GLY A 264 11.46 6.51 -16.47
CA GLY A 264 12.90 6.68 -16.64
C GLY A 264 13.31 7.98 -17.32
N CYS A 265 12.41 8.56 -18.14
CA CYS A 265 12.61 9.87 -18.80
C CYS A 265 11.94 11.03 -18.05
N SER A 266 11.30 10.80 -16.91
CA SER A 266 10.52 11.78 -16.14
C SER A 266 9.39 12.46 -16.97
N ASP A 267 8.81 11.71 -17.94
CA ASP A 267 7.71 12.19 -18.79
C ASP A 267 6.36 11.99 -18.07
N LEU A 268 6.01 12.98 -17.26
CA LEU A 268 4.79 12.93 -16.44
C LEU A 268 3.51 12.82 -17.27
N GLN A 269 3.44 13.51 -18.42
CA GLN A 269 2.27 13.46 -19.28
C GLN A 269 2.07 12.04 -19.84
N ARG A 270 3.11 11.42 -20.37
CA ARG A 270 3.03 10.05 -20.88
C ARG A 270 2.68 9.05 -19.80
N MET A 271 3.26 9.18 -18.59
CA MET A 271 2.86 8.34 -17.45
C MET A 271 1.36 8.51 -17.12
N GLY A 272 0.86 9.75 -17.11
CA GLY A 272 -0.54 10.06 -16.86
C GLY A 272 -1.47 9.49 -17.95
N ASP A 273 -1.04 9.48 -19.20
CA ASP A 273 -1.81 8.90 -20.32
C ASP A 273 -1.90 7.36 -20.20
N VAL A 274 -0.80 6.70 -19.82
CA VAL A 274 -0.79 5.26 -19.57
C VAL A 274 -1.68 4.90 -18.36
N MET A 275 -1.59 5.68 -17.27
CA MET A 275 -2.45 5.45 -16.09
C MET A 275 -3.92 5.65 -16.42
N TRP A 276 -4.26 6.66 -17.23
CA TRP A 276 -5.64 6.86 -17.70
C TRP A 276 -6.17 5.65 -18.48
N GLU A 277 -5.33 5.02 -19.31
CA GLU A 277 -5.68 3.77 -20.01
C GLU A 277 -5.90 2.61 -19.02
N ILE A 278 -5.10 2.52 -17.98
CA ILE A 278 -5.20 1.48 -16.93
C ILE A 278 -6.46 1.67 -16.07
N GLU A 279 -6.94 2.90 -15.85
CA GLU A 279 -8.17 3.16 -15.08
C GLU A 279 -9.41 2.42 -15.63
N PHE A 280 -9.42 2.08 -16.92
CA PHE A 280 -10.50 1.34 -17.57
C PHE A 280 -10.27 -0.18 -17.65
N ARG A 281 -9.20 -0.70 -17.01
CA ARG A 281 -8.78 -2.08 -17.14
C ARG A 281 -8.72 -2.81 -15.82
N GLY A 282 -9.05 -4.10 -15.89
CA GLY A 282 -8.83 -5.04 -14.81
C GLY A 282 -9.41 -4.61 -13.46
N SER A 283 -8.66 -4.85 -12.41
CA SER A 283 -9.01 -4.48 -11.03
C SER A 283 -9.29 -3.00 -10.88
N LYS A 284 -8.51 -2.13 -11.53
CA LYS A 284 -8.70 -0.68 -11.41
C LYS A 284 -10.09 -0.24 -11.91
N ARG A 285 -10.55 -0.80 -13.03
CA ARG A 285 -11.91 -0.58 -13.48
C ARG A 285 -12.96 -1.03 -12.46
N ALA A 286 -12.77 -2.21 -11.84
CA ALA A 286 -13.69 -2.69 -10.82
C ALA A 286 -13.76 -1.75 -9.62
N GLU A 287 -12.59 -1.25 -9.19
CA GLU A 287 -12.45 -0.34 -8.06
C GLU A 287 -13.12 1.02 -8.32
N VAL A 288 -12.90 1.63 -9.49
CA VAL A 288 -13.56 2.90 -9.86
C VAL A 288 -15.07 2.73 -9.94
N GLU A 289 -15.56 1.69 -10.64
CA GLU A 289 -17.00 1.42 -10.80
C GLU A 289 -17.68 1.03 -9.47
N HIS A 290 -16.93 0.56 -8.47
CA HIS A 290 -17.44 0.24 -7.14
C HIS A 290 -17.98 1.48 -6.43
N HIS A 291 -17.26 2.60 -6.49
CA HIS A 291 -17.71 3.84 -5.87
C HIS A 291 -18.78 4.55 -6.68
N SER A 292 -18.47 4.90 -7.91
CA SER A 292 -19.39 5.55 -8.84
C SER A 292 -18.69 5.78 -10.18
N PHE A 293 -19.42 5.59 -11.26
CA PHE A 293 -18.98 6.00 -12.60
C PHE A 293 -18.65 7.51 -12.68
N GLU A 294 -19.14 8.30 -11.72
CA GLU A 294 -18.86 9.74 -11.60
C GLU A 294 -17.36 10.03 -11.36
N LEU A 295 -16.61 9.10 -10.73
CA LEU A 295 -15.17 9.23 -10.58
C LEU A 295 -14.45 9.36 -11.93
N TYR A 296 -14.90 8.63 -12.96
CA TYR A 296 -14.40 8.81 -14.32
C TYR A 296 -14.68 10.21 -14.87
N HIS A 297 -15.86 10.76 -14.58
CA HIS A 297 -16.19 12.14 -14.99
C HIS A 297 -15.28 13.16 -14.30
N TYR A 298 -15.02 13.02 -13.01
CA TYR A 298 -14.10 13.90 -12.30
C TYR A 298 -12.68 13.82 -12.90
N MET A 299 -12.13 12.62 -13.01
CA MET A 299 -10.79 12.43 -13.56
C MET A 299 -10.67 12.94 -15.01
N ASN A 300 -11.67 12.66 -15.86
CA ASN A 300 -11.70 13.16 -17.24
C ASN A 300 -11.75 14.69 -17.31
N ARG A 301 -12.54 15.36 -16.46
CA ARG A 301 -12.61 16.82 -16.41
C ARG A 301 -11.27 17.42 -15.95
N LEU A 302 -10.61 16.81 -14.96
CA LEU A 302 -9.30 17.22 -14.50
C LEU A 302 -8.26 17.11 -15.61
N ARG A 303 -8.23 16.01 -16.35
CA ARG A 303 -7.35 15.81 -17.50
C ARG A 303 -7.62 16.82 -18.63
N LYS A 304 -8.90 17.09 -18.94
CA LYS A 304 -9.29 18.11 -19.92
C LYS A 304 -8.94 19.54 -19.51
N ALA A 305 -8.74 19.78 -18.22
CA ALA A 305 -8.23 21.05 -17.71
C ALA A 305 -6.70 21.17 -17.83
N GLY A 306 -6.02 20.18 -18.44
CA GLY A 306 -4.58 20.21 -18.71
C GLY A 306 -3.73 19.62 -17.60
N LEU A 307 -4.32 18.87 -16.65
CA LEU A 307 -3.56 18.20 -15.59
C LEU A 307 -2.90 16.94 -16.14
N GLU A 308 -1.58 16.88 -16.04
CA GLU A 308 -0.71 15.90 -16.69
C GLU A 308 -0.93 14.48 -16.16
N PHE A 309 -1.08 14.35 -14.83
CA PHE A 309 -1.25 13.05 -14.19
C PHE A 309 -2.43 13.08 -13.20
N VAL A 310 -3.42 12.26 -13.47
CA VAL A 310 -4.62 12.09 -12.62
C VAL A 310 -4.93 10.61 -12.54
N GLY A 311 -5.08 10.07 -11.35
CA GLY A 311 -5.41 8.66 -11.13
C GLY A 311 -6.02 8.41 -9.76
N MET A 312 -6.86 7.38 -9.65
CA MET A 312 -7.44 6.97 -8.36
C MET A 312 -6.43 6.14 -7.55
N SER A 313 -6.38 6.37 -6.24
CA SER A 313 -5.51 5.63 -5.35
C SER A 313 -6.20 4.42 -4.74
N SER A 314 -5.59 3.24 -4.86
CA SER A 314 -6.06 1.96 -4.29
C SER A 314 -7.52 1.71 -4.68
N VAL A 315 -8.33 1.18 -3.77
CA VAL A 315 -9.78 0.98 -3.98
C VAL A 315 -10.55 2.31 -4.00
N GLY A 316 -9.89 3.44 -3.75
CA GLY A 316 -10.48 4.78 -3.80
C GLY A 316 -11.13 5.22 -2.49
N PRO A 317 -11.96 6.28 -2.52
CA PRO A 317 -12.28 7.14 -3.68
C PRO A 317 -11.24 8.26 -3.93
N SER A 318 -10.09 8.29 -3.24
CA SER A 318 -9.09 9.34 -3.40
C SER A 318 -8.56 9.44 -4.83
N ILE A 319 -8.56 10.63 -5.38
CA ILE A 319 -7.95 10.97 -6.67
C ILE A 319 -6.66 11.75 -6.39
N ALA A 320 -5.54 11.25 -6.90
CA ALA A 320 -4.26 11.93 -6.88
C ALA A 320 -4.06 12.74 -8.17
N ILE A 321 -3.64 13.98 -8.01
CA ILE A 321 -3.32 14.92 -9.09
C ILE A 321 -1.87 15.32 -8.91
N ILE A 322 -1.02 15.04 -9.89
CA ILE A 322 0.37 15.44 -9.88
C ILE A 322 0.58 16.49 -10.96
N THR A 323 1.04 17.68 -10.57
CA THR A 323 1.14 18.83 -11.46
C THR A 323 2.10 19.89 -10.91
N ALA A 324 2.53 20.81 -11.78
CA ALA A 324 3.28 22.00 -11.37
C ALA A 324 2.38 23.08 -10.74
N LEU A 325 1.04 22.99 -10.90
CA LEU A 325 0.12 23.98 -10.39
C LEU A 325 0.07 23.97 -8.86
N SER A 326 -0.04 25.17 -8.27
CA SER A 326 -0.23 25.35 -6.83
C SER A 326 -1.61 24.92 -6.35
N ALA A 327 -1.77 24.77 -5.04
CA ALA A 327 -3.05 24.44 -4.44
C ALA A 327 -4.16 25.46 -4.78
N ASP A 328 -3.82 26.75 -4.90
CA ASP A 328 -4.83 27.77 -5.21
C ASP A 328 -5.29 27.69 -6.67
N GLU A 329 -4.39 27.41 -7.61
CA GLU A 329 -4.76 27.18 -9.01
C GLU A 329 -5.66 25.92 -9.14
N ILE A 330 -5.33 24.84 -8.45
CA ILE A 330 -6.13 23.61 -8.45
C ILE A 330 -7.52 23.85 -7.83
N LYS A 331 -7.66 24.65 -6.78
CA LYS A 331 -8.97 25.01 -6.21
C LYS A 331 -9.91 25.63 -7.25
N HIS A 332 -9.40 26.46 -8.15
CA HIS A 332 -10.20 27.05 -9.23
C HIS A 332 -10.70 26.00 -10.22
N ILE A 333 -9.88 24.98 -10.52
CA ILE A 333 -10.24 23.85 -11.39
C ILE A 333 -11.29 22.95 -10.72
N LEU A 334 -11.17 22.71 -9.42
CA LEU A 334 -12.06 21.83 -8.64
C LEU A 334 -13.42 22.46 -8.36
N LYS A 335 -13.49 23.79 -8.20
CA LYS A 335 -14.71 24.49 -7.82
C LYS A 335 -15.96 24.16 -8.66
N PRO A 336 -15.88 24.06 -10.01
CA PRO A 336 -17.05 23.70 -10.84
C PRO A 336 -17.50 22.24 -10.68
N MET A 337 -16.76 21.41 -9.93
CA MET A 337 -17.06 20.02 -9.64
C MET A 337 -17.51 19.80 -8.19
N ASP A 338 -17.59 20.89 -7.40
CA ASP A 338 -17.86 20.87 -5.96
C ASP A 338 -16.86 19.96 -5.19
N LEU A 339 -15.61 19.95 -5.63
CA LEU A 339 -14.54 19.20 -5.01
C LEU A 339 -13.55 20.11 -4.29
N THR A 340 -12.93 19.58 -3.25
CA THR A 340 -11.92 20.29 -2.45
C THR A 340 -10.65 19.46 -2.32
N ILE A 341 -9.52 20.14 -2.16
CA ILE A 341 -8.25 19.49 -1.83
C ILE A 341 -8.30 19.03 -0.38
N ALA A 342 -8.15 17.73 -0.17
CA ALA A 342 -8.00 17.14 1.17
C ALA A 342 -6.55 17.25 1.65
N ILE A 343 -5.59 16.96 0.78
CA ILE A 343 -4.15 17.02 1.09
C ILE A 343 -3.44 17.69 -0.08
N SER A 344 -2.51 18.60 0.23
CA SER A 344 -1.54 19.14 -0.73
C SER A 344 -0.14 18.87 -0.18
N THR A 345 0.66 18.14 -0.94
CA THR A 345 1.97 17.64 -0.51
C THR A 345 2.92 17.51 -1.70
N LEU A 346 4.04 16.82 -1.50
CA LEU A 346 5.03 16.50 -2.52
C LEU A 346 5.25 14.98 -2.57
N VAL A 347 5.89 14.50 -3.63
CA VAL A 347 6.43 13.14 -3.66
C VAL A 347 7.60 13.05 -2.66
N ASP A 348 7.69 11.94 -1.94
CA ASP A 348 8.85 11.60 -1.15
C ASP A 348 9.78 10.67 -1.95
N ASN A 349 10.94 11.16 -2.32
CA ASN A 349 11.92 10.39 -3.09
C ASN A 349 12.99 9.72 -2.20
N HIS A 350 12.90 9.88 -0.88
CA HIS A 350 13.93 9.43 0.08
C HIS A 350 13.54 8.17 0.86
N GLY A 351 12.24 8.00 1.18
CA GLY A 351 11.76 6.88 1.96
C GLY A 351 11.91 7.07 3.48
N LEU A 352 12.03 5.96 4.21
CA LEU A 352 12.09 5.96 5.67
C LEU A 352 13.37 6.65 6.20
N VAL A 353 13.24 7.31 7.36
CA VAL A 353 14.32 8.00 8.04
C VAL A 353 14.30 7.65 9.52
N PHE A 354 15.46 7.27 10.06
CA PHE A 354 15.70 7.17 11.51
C PHE A 354 15.92 8.57 12.08
N GLN A 355 15.29 8.87 13.23
CA GLN A 355 15.33 10.16 13.91
C GLN A 355 16.10 10.07 15.24
#